data_d62d7e10c8dce375a8e772b6783f6629
#
_entry.id   d62d7e10c8dce375a8e772b6783f6629
#
_cell.length_a   1.000
_cell.length_b   1.000
_cell.length_c   1.000
_cell.angle_alpha   90.00
_cell.angle_beta   90.00
_cell.angle_gamma   90.00
#
_symmetry.space_group_name_H-M   'P 1'
#
loop_
_entity.id
_entity.type
_entity.pdbx_description
1 polymer ?
#
loop_
_entity_poly.entity_id
_entity_poly.type
_entity_poly.pdbx_seq_one_letter_code
_entity_poly.pdbx_strand_id
1 'polypeptide(L)'
;TCPETVIVAGSDVNQVNLTVFRNLANKLNDDKFGEGPKVKAYADFRELIASDEVDAVVIGTPDHWHAPGTWLALERGKHVYVEKPCSHNPREGEVLVALQKKYNKVVQMGNQQRSAPESKEIIKAIHEGVIGKVYFAKAFYSNSRGSVINPIQQAPPAGLDWDLFQGPAPRKPYFHDTWDYNWHWYGW
;
A
#
# COMPACT_ATOMS: atom_id res chain seq x y z
N THR A 1 -3.65 -16.69 1.77
CA THR A 1 -4.42 -16.41 0.53
C THR A 1 -5.90 -16.58 0.82
N CYS A 2 -6.72 -15.57 0.47
CA CYS A 2 -8.16 -15.74 0.52
C CYS A 2 -8.60 -16.75 -0.55
N PRO A 3 -9.28 -17.83 -0.20
CA PRO A 3 -9.59 -18.89 -1.18
C PRO A 3 -10.51 -18.43 -2.32
N GLU A 4 -11.30 -17.40 -2.10
CA GLU A 4 -12.31 -16.91 -3.05
C GLU A 4 -11.83 -15.72 -3.90
N THR A 5 -10.59 -15.26 -3.72
CA THR A 5 -10.07 -14.11 -4.48
C THR A 5 -9.24 -14.52 -5.67
N VAL A 6 -9.34 -13.73 -6.75
CA VAL A 6 -8.57 -13.86 -8.00
C VAL A 6 -7.80 -12.59 -8.22
N ILE A 7 -6.54 -12.68 -8.60
CA ILE A 7 -5.74 -11.52 -8.99
C ILE A 7 -5.99 -11.26 -10.48
N VAL A 8 -6.71 -10.21 -10.80
CA VAL A 8 -7.07 -9.88 -12.20
C VAL A 8 -6.18 -8.79 -12.80
N ALA A 9 -5.62 -7.92 -11.98
CA ALA A 9 -4.82 -6.80 -12.45
C ALA A 9 -3.77 -6.35 -11.44
N GLY A 10 -2.75 -5.63 -11.92
CA GLY A 10 -1.78 -4.93 -11.10
C GLY A 10 -1.28 -3.68 -11.78
N SER A 11 -0.80 -2.73 -10.98
CA SER A 11 -0.21 -1.48 -11.47
C SER A 11 1.07 -1.16 -10.69
N ASP A 12 2.08 -0.73 -11.40
CA ASP A 12 3.30 -0.17 -10.84
C ASP A 12 3.89 0.84 -11.82
N VAL A 13 4.40 1.94 -11.30
CA VAL A 13 5.07 2.98 -12.09
C VAL A 13 6.46 2.55 -12.60
N ASN A 14 6.97 1.43 -12.09
CA ASN A 14 8.22 0.81 -12.54
C ASN A 14 7.90 -0.44 -13.38
N GLN A 15 8.27 -0.42 -14.65
CA GLN A 15 8.01 -1.51 -15.59
C GLN A 15 8.66 -2.84 -15.21
N VAL A 16 9.80 -2.81 -14.50
CA VAL A 16 10.45 -4.03 -14.00
C VAL A 16 9.59 -4.66 -12.91
N ASN A 17 9.18 -3.89 -11.90
CA ASN A 17 8.30 -4.35 -10.82
C ASN A 17 6.97 -4.86 -11.38
N LEU A 18 6.38 -4.12 -12.30
CA LEU A 18 5.12 -4.50 -12.95
C LEU A 18 5.23 -5.85 -13.66
N THR A 19 6.35 -6.10 -14.35
CA THR A 19 6.61 -7.36 -15.03
C THR A 19 6.78 -8.51 -14.03
N VAL A 20 7.55 -8.31 -12.97
CA VAL A 20 7.74 -9.29 -11.89
C VAL A 20 6.41 -9.62 -11.22
N PHE A 21 5.63 -8.59 -10.87
CA PHE A 21 4.30 -8.77 -10.28
C PHE A 21 3.39 -9.60 -11.19
N ARG A 22 3.26 -9.22 -12.47
CA ARG A 22 2.40 -9.93 -13.43
C ARG A 22 2.76 -11.41 -13.55
N ASN A 23 4.05 -11.72 -13.64
CA ASN A 23 4.50 -13.10 -13.75
C ASN A 23 4.19 -13.92 -12.50
N LEU A 24 4.44 -13.34 -11.31
CA LEU A 24 4.12 -13.98 -10.03
C LEU A 24 2.60 -14.17 -9.87
N ALA A 25 1.81 -13.15 -10.17
CA ALA A 25 0.37 -13.21 -10.03
C ALA A 25 -0.28 -14.21 -11.00
N ASN A 26 0.21 -14.31 -12.25
CA ASN A 26 -0.21 -15.35 -13.17
C ASN A 26 0.08 -16.75 -12.62
N LYS A 27 1.30 -16.95 -12.10
CA LYS A 27 1.67 -18.23 -11.47
C LYS A 27 0.75 -18.58 -10.30
N LEU A 28 0.46 -17.62 -9.42
CA LEU A 28 -0.43 -17.83 -8.27
C LEU A 28 -1.86 -18.19 -8.72
N ASN A 29 -2.37 -17.57 -9.79
CA ASN A 29 -3.66 -17.91 -10.35
C ASN A 29 -3.64 -19.32 -10.96
N ASP A 30 -2.60 -19.67 -11.72
CA ASP A 30 -2.44 -20.99 -12.32
C ASP A 30 -2.31 -22.10 -11.24
N ASP A 31 -1.52 -21.85 -10.19
CA ASP A 31 -1.35 -22.78 -9.04
C ASP A 31 -2.69 -23.00 -8.31
N LYS A 32 -3.56 -21.99 -8.28
CA LYS A 32 -4.83 -22.04 -7.54
C LYS A 32 -6.00 -22.60 -8.35
N PHE A 33 -6.05 -22.29 -9.64
CA PHE A 33 -7.22 -22.56 -10.49
C PHE A 33 -6.91 -23.49 -11.67
N GLY A 34 -5.69 -23.99 -11.83
CA GLY A 34 -5.22 -24.65 -13.03
C GLY A 34 -4.85 -23.62 -14.10
N GLU A 35 -5.60 -23.51 -15.20
CA GLU A 35 -5.49 -22.38 -16.11
C GLU A 35 -6.29 -21.18 -15.58
N GLY A 36 -5.64 -20.39 -14.73
CA GLY A 36 -6.23 -19.19 -14.13
C GLY A 36 -6.31 -18.01 -15.12
N PRO A 37 -7.12 -16.98 -14.78
CA PRO A 37 -7.20 -15.77 -15.60
C PRO A 37 -5.86 -15.06 -15.64
N LYS A 38 -5.49 -14.53 -16.82
CA LYS A 38 -4.23 -13.79 -17.00
C LYS A 38 -4.36 -12.38 -16.46
N VAL A 39 -3.34 -11.98 -15.69
CA VAL A 39 -3.30 -10.70 -14.98
C VAL A 39 -2.99 -9.57 -15.97
N LYS A 40 -3.85 -8.56 -16.00
CA LYS A 40 -3.62 -7.32 -16.73
C LYS A 40 -2.61 -6.44 -15.99
N ALA A 41 -1.75 -5.77 -16.74
CA ALA A 41 -0.70 -4.90 -16.19
C ALA A 41 -0.91 -3.48 -16.68
N TYR A 42 -0.95 -2.53 -15.74
CA TYR A 42 -1.17 -1.12 -16.02
C TYR A 42 -0.01 -0.28 -15.48
N ALA A 43 0.52 0.63 -16.29
CA ALA A 43 1.53 1.59 -15.82
C ALA A 43 0.89 2.65 -14.91
N ASP A 44 -0.36 2.99 -15.17
CA ASP A 44 -1.15 3.95 -14.40
C ASP A 44 -2.28 3.22 -13.64
N PHE A 45 -2.26 3.33 -12.31
CA PHE A 45 -3.29 2.70 -11.46
C PHE A 45 -4.70 3.24 -11.73
N ARG A 46 -4.84 4.43 -12.32
CA ARG A 46 -6.15 5.01 -12.68
C ARG A 46 -6.85 4.18 -13.76
N GLU A 47 -6.10 3.54 -14.64
CA GLU A 47 -6.64 2.59 -15.62
C GLU A 47 -7.09 1.29 -14.93
N LEU A 48 -6.32 0.81 -13.95
CA LEU A 48 -6.68 -0.37 -13.17
C LEU A 48 -8.01 -0.16 -12.43
N ILE A 49 -8.17 0.94 -11.70
CA ILE A 49 -9.39 1.20 -10.93
C ILE A 49 -10.59 1.53 -11.83
N ALA A 50 -10.37 1.91 -13.08
CA ALA A 50 -11.45 2.12 -14.06
C ALA A 50 -11.98 0.80 -14.66
N SER A 51 -11.27 -0.31 -14.46
CA SER A 51 -11.69 -1.62 -14.98
C SER A 51 -12.87 -2.18 -14.21
N ASP A 52 -13.89 -2.66 -14.92
CA ASP A 52 -15.06 -3.32 -14.32
C ASP A 52 -14.75 -4.73 -13.79
N GLU A 53 -13.60 -5.30 -14.16
CA GLU A 53 -13.15 -6.61 -13.67
C GLU A 53 -12.56 -6.55 -12.26
N VAL A 54 -12.34 -5.36 -11.71
CA VAL A 54 -11.74 -5.14 -10.39
C VAL A 54 -12.83 -4.79 -9.38
N ASP A 55 -13.03 -5.62 -8.38
CA ASP A 55 -13.98 -5.38 -7.28
C ASP A 55 -13.32 -4.66 -6.10
N ALA A 56 -12.06 -5.00 -5.84
CA ALA A 56 -11.29 -4.48 -4.71
C ALA A 56 -9.85 -4.23 -5.11
N VAL A 57 -9.21 -3.27 -4.45
CA VAL A 57 -7.80 -2.93 -4.65
C VAL A 57 -7.00 -3.04 -3.37
N VAL A 58 -5.73 -3.47 -3.50
CA VAL A 58 -4.73 -3.40 -2.45
C VAL A 58 -3.76 -2.28 -2.81
N ILE A 59 -3.64 -1.27 -1.96
CA ILE A 59 -2.78 -0.10 -2.17
C ILE A 59 -1.55 -0.24 -1.28
N GLY A 60 -0.39 -0.46 -1.90
CA GLY A 60 0.92 -0.54 -1.26
C GLY A 60 1.91 0.45 -1.88
N THR A 61 1.42 1.57 -2.36
CA THR A 61 2.17 2.69 -2.93
C THR A 61 2.97 3.44 -1.85
N PRO A 62 3.78 4.46 -2.19
CA PRO A 62 4.28 5.40 -1.19
C PRO A 62 3.16 6.10 -0.40
N ASP A 63 3.47 6.50 0.84
CA ASP A 63 2.50 7.04 1.81
C ASP A 63 1.65 8.20 1.25
N HIS A 64 2.26 9.08 0.45
CA HIS A 64 1.58 10.22 -0.16
C HIS A 64 0.50 9.84 -1.20
N TRP A 65 0.51 8.58 -1.66
CA TRP A 65 -0.51 8.04 -2.55
C TRP A 65 -1.63 7.26 -1.83
N HIS A 66 -1.47 6.92 -0.53
CA HIS A 66 -2.43 6.07 0.17
C HIS A 66 -3.84 6.68 0.19
N ALA A 67 -3.97 7.91 0.67
CA ALA A 67 -5.27 8.56 0.74
C ALA A 67 -5.82 8.97 -0.64
N PRO A 68 -5.06 9.60 -1.55
CA PRO A 68 -5.53 9.90 -2.90
C PRO A 68 -5.93 8.65 -3.69
N GLY A 69 -5.14 7.58 -3.62
CA GLY A 69 -5.46 6.30 -4.27
C GLY A 69 -6.73 5.67 -3.72
N THR A 70 -6.90 5.69 -2.40
CA THR A 70 -8.12 5.21 -1.75
C THR A 70 -9.35 6.01 -2.17
N TRP A 71 -9.25 7.34 -2.21
CA TRP A 71 -10.32 8.20 -2.68
C TRP A 71 -10.75 7.86 -4.09
N LEU A 72 -9.80 7.83 -5.02
CA LEU A 72 -10.09 7.53 -6.44
C LEU A 72 -10.71 6.14 -6.63
N ALA A 73 -10.24 5.14 -5.87
CA ALA A 73 -10.82 3.79 -5.91
C ALA A 73 -12.26 3.79 -5.38
N LEU A 74 -12.56 4.50 -4.30
CA LEU A 74 -13.92 4.62 -3.75
C LEU A 74 -14.87 5.30 -4.74
N GLU A 75 -14.44 6.36 -5.43
CA GLU A 75 -15.24 7.03 -6.48
C GLU A 75 -15.58 6.09 -7.64
N ARG A 76 -14.71 5.12 -7.92
CA ARG A 76 -14.93 4.07 -8.91
C ARG A 76 -15.67 2.84 -8.36
N GLY A 77 -16.19 2.93 -7.12
CA GLY A 77 -16.99 1.89 -6.50
C GLY A 77 -16.18 0.65 -6.09
N LYS A 78 -14.88 0.76 -5.87
CA LYS A 78 -14.02 -0.35 -5.46
C LYS A 78 -13.94 -0.44 -3.93
N HIS A 79 -13.79 -1.65 -3.40
CA HIS A 79 -13.36 -1.87 -2.02
C HIS A 79 -11.84 -1.65 -1.93
N VAL A 80 -11.34 -1.26 -0.75
CA VAL A 80 -9.94 -0.89 -0.60
C VAL A 80 -9.31 -1.54 0.63
N TYR A 81 -8.17 -2.17 0.43
CA TYR A 81 -7.20 -2.43 1.48
C TYR A 81 -6.01 -1.52 1.24
N VAL A 82 -5.71 -0.63 2.18
CA VAL A 82 -4.60 0.32 2.06
C VAL A 82 -3.56 0.07 3.13
N GLU A 83 -2.28 0.04 2.75
CA GLU A 83 -1.19 -0.11 3.70
C GLU A 83 -1.10 1.08 4.67
N LYS A 84 -0.42 0.83 5.79
CA LYS A 84 -0.18 1.87 6.81
C LYS A 84 0.96 2.82 6.33
N PRO A 85 0.87 4.10 6.65
CA PRO A 85 -0.27 4.83 7.21
C PRO A 85 -1.36 5.05 6.15
N CYS A 86 -2.62 4.92 6.51
CA CYS A 86 -3.72 5.05 5.54
C CYS A 86 -3.92 6.49 5.03
N SER A 87 -3.31 7.46 5.70
CA SER A 87 -3.36 8.87 5.35
C SER A 87 -2.06 9.58 5.73
N HIS A 88 -1.72 10.63 5.01
CA HIS A 88 -0.52 11.42 5.23
C HIS A 88 -0.72 12.52 6.29
N ASN A 89 -1.97 12.88 6.55
CA ASN A 89 -2.37 13.83 7.57
C ASN A 89 -3.78 13.52 8.11
N PRO A 90 -4.18 14.08 9.28
CA PRO A 90 -5.49 13.78 9.88
C PRO A 90 -6.68 14.13 8.98
N ARG A 91 -6.59 15.21 8.21
CA ARG A 91 -7.69 15.64 7.34
C ARG A 91 -7.99 14.62 6.23
N GLU A 92 -6.98 14.02 5.65
CA GLU A 92 -7.16 12.92 4.70
C GLU A 92 -7.92 11.75 5.34
N GLY A 93 -7.55 11.37 6.57
CA GLY A 93 -8.23 10.31 7.31
C GLY A 93 -9.73 10.60 7.52
N GLU A 94 -10.09 11.83 7.90
CA GLU A 94 -11.49 12.26 8.02
C GLU A 94 -12.25 12.14 6.69
N VAL A 95 -11.61 12.59 5.60
CA VAL A 95 -12.19 12.51 4.25
C VAL A 95 -12.42 11.06 3.85
N LEU A 96 -11.45 10.16 4.06
CA LEU A 96 -11.60 8.75 3.72
C LEU A 96 -12.77 8.08 4.48
N VAL A 97 -12.96 8.40 5.76
CA VAL A 97 -14.11 7.91 6.55
C VAL A 97 -15.43 8.41 5.96
N ALA A 98 -15.49 9.67 5.55
CA ALA A 98 -16.67 10.24 4.91
C ALA A 98 -16.96 9.59 3.54
N LEU A 99 -15.94 9.40 2.73
CA LEU A 99 -16.06 8.77 1.41
C LEU A 99 -16.46 7.28 1.50
N GLN A 100 -15.88 6.56 2.44
CA GLN A 100 -16.24 5.16 2.70
C GLN A 100 -17.75 5.03 2.98
N LYS A 101 -18.29 5.91 3.82
CA LYS A 101 -19.74 5.96 4.12
C LYS A 101 -20.56 6.38 2.88
N LYS A 102 -20.12 7.43 2.17
CA LYS A 102 -20.79 7.96 0.97
C LYS A 102 -20.97 6.91 -0.12
N TYR A 103 -19.89 6.15 -0.40
CA TYR A 103 -19.90 5.15 -1.47
C TYR A 103 -20.29 3.75 -0.99
N ASN A 104 -20.57 3.57 0.32
CA ASN A 104 -20.94 2.29 0.93
C ASN A 104 -19.97 1.17 0.55
N LYS A 105 -18.66 1.41 0.71
CA LYS A 105 -17.60 0.46 0.40
C LYS A 105 -16.81 0.09 1.66
N VAL A 106 -16.16 -1.06 1.63
CA VAL A 106 -15.26 -1.47 2.71
C VAL A 106 -13.89 -0.84 2.47
N VAL A 107 -13.35 -0.19 3.50
CA VAL A 107 -11.96 0.28 3.54
C VAL A 107 -11.29 -0.31 4.76
N GLN A 108 -10.19 -1.00 4.56
CA GLN A 108 -9.38 -1.61 5.62
C GLN A 108 -7.95 -1.08 5.56
N MET A 109 -7.46 -0.55 6.68
CA MET A 109 -6.04 -0.23 6.82
C MET A 109 -5.23 -1.47 7.19
N GLY A 110 -4.03 -1.61 6.64
CA GLY A 110 -3.08 -2.68 6.91
C GLY A 110 -2.49 -2.63 8.32
N ASN A 111 -3.16 -3.28 9.25
CA ASN A 111 -2.71 -3.46 10.64
C ASN A 111 -2.52 -4.95 10.98
N GLN A 112 -1.74 -5.65 10.17
CA GLN A 112 -1.61 -7.11 10.22
C GLN A 112 -1.23 -7.61 11.62
N GLN A 113 -0.39 -6.87 12.33
CA GLN A 113 0.08 -7.24 13.67
C GLN A 113 -1.05 -7.39 14.68
N ARG A 114 -2.16 -6.65 14.51
CA ARG A 114 -3.35 -6.80 15.36
C ARG A 114 -4.07 -8.14 15.18
N SER A 115 -3.84 -8.79 14.05
CA SER A 115 -4.45 -10.08 13.70
C SER A 115 -3.52 -11.27 13.96
N ALA A 116 -2.25 -11.03 14.30
CA ALA A 116 -1.29 -12.08 14.62
C ALA A 116 -1.76 -12.90 15.84
N PRO A 117 -1.75 -14.23 15.78
CA PRO A 117 -2.22 -15.09 16.89
C PRO A 117 -1.55 -14.74 18.21
N GLU A 118 -0.23 -14.56 18.21
CA GLU A 118 0.59 -14.23 19.38
C GLU A 118 0.17 -12.90 19.99
N SER A 119 -0.06 -11.88 19.15
CA SER A 119 -0.52 -10.56 19.62
C SER A 119 -1.89 -10.65 20.29
N LYS A 120 -2.82 -11.42 19.72
CA LYS A 120 -4.13 -11.65 20.30
C LYS A 120 -4.06 -12.36 21.65
N GLU A 121 -3.22 -13.39 21.75
CA GLU A 121 -3.02 -14.15 22.98
C GLU A 121 -2.42 -13.29 24.09
N ILE A 122 -1.35 -12.52 23.79
CA ILE A 122 -0.73 -11.60 24.73
C ILE A 122 -1.72 -10.55 25.23
N ILE A 123 -2.47 -9.91 24.32
CA ILE A 123 -3.44 -8.89 24.70
C ILE A 123 -4.56 -9.47 25.56
N LYS A 124 -5.02 -10.70 25.24
CA LYS A 124 -6.01 -11.42 26.07
C LYS A 124 -5.48 -11.63 27.48
N ALA A 125 -4.28 -12.17 27.63
CA ALA A 125 -3.65 -12.42 28.93
C ALA A 125 -3.47 -11.14 29.74
N ILE A 126 -3.14 -10.01 29.09
CA ILE A 126 -3.05 -8.68 29.73
C ILE A 126 -4.42 -8.25 30.24
N HIS A 127 -5.50 -8.41 29.48
CA HIS A 127 -6.87 -8.09 29.91
C HIS A 127 -7.37 -9.00 31.04
N GLU A 128 -6.88 -10.25 31.10
CA GLU A 128 -7.14 -11.18 32.18
C GLU A 128 -6.31 -10.88 33.45
N GLY A 129 -5.46 -9.86 33.40
CA GLY A 129 -4.74 -9.35 34.55
C GLY A 129 -3.41 -10.01 34.86
N VAL A 130 -2.79 -10.73 33.89
CA VAL A 130 -1.50 -11.44 34.09
C VAL A 130 -0.36 -10.52 34.58
N ILE A 131 -0.41 -9.21 34.25
CA ILE A 131 0.53 -8.19 34.71
C ILE A 131 -0.13 -7.18 35.67
N GLY A 132 -1.32 -7.51 36.22
CA GLY A 132 -2.10 -6.62 37.05
C GLY A 132 -2.71 -5.44 36.28
N LYS A 133 -2.98 -4.33 36.98
CA LYS A 133 -3.56 -3.13 36.38
C LYS A 133 -2.56 -2.42 35.48
N VAL A 134 -2.85 -2.39 34.18
CA VAL A 134 -2.03 -1.64 33.21
C VAL A 134 -2.25 -0.14 33.44
N TYR A 135 -1.19 0.61 33.72
CA TYR A 135 -1.22 2.06 33.89
C TYR A 135 -0.22 2.79 32.96
N PHE A 136 0.65 2.05 32.29
CA PHE A 136 1.65 2.63 31.39
C PHE A 136 1.94 1.66 30.23
N ALA A 137 2.10 2.21 29.03
CA ALA A 137 2.57 1.48 27.87
C ALA A 137 3.62 2.33 27.14
N LYS A 138 4.70 1.70 26.70
CA LYS A 138 5.78 2.36 25.94
C LYS A 138 5.96 1.65 24.60
N ALA A 139 5.84 2.42 23.53
CA ALA A 139 6.24 1.99 22.19
C ALA A 139 7.48 2.78 21.77
N PHE A 140 8.40 2.11 21.07
CA PHE A 140 9.59 2.75 20.53
C PHE A 140 9.95 2.12 19.18
N TYR A 141 10.58 2.93 18.35
CA TYR A 141 11.18 2.47 17.10
C TYR A 141 12.70 2.51 17.26
N SER A 142 13.34 1.41 16.93
CA SER A 142 14.80 1.31 16.89
C SER A 142 15.21 0.70 15.57
N ASN A 143 16.12 1.35 14.86
CA ASN A 143 16.64 0.86 13.60
C ASN A 143 18.11 1.25 13.47
N SER A 144 18.92 0.32 13.01
CA SER A 144 20.36 0.49 12.78
C SER A 144 20.69 0.92 11.34
N ARG A 145 19.77 1.61 10.65
CA ARG A 145 20.06 2.15 9.32
C ARG A 145 21.20 3.12 9.36
N GLY A 146 22.10 3.02 8.39
CA GLY A 146 23.15 3.98 8.17
C GLY A 146 22.62 5.38 7.82
N SER A 147 23.52 6.35 7.77
CA SER A 147 23.19 7.68 7.27
C SER A 147 22.75 7.63 5.82
N VAL A 148 21.75 8.44 5.44
CA VAL A 148 21.43 8.68 4.05
C VAL A 148 22.63 9.38 3.40
N ILE A 149 23.14 8.81 2.32
CA ILE A 149 24.27 9.35 1.58
C ILE A 149 23.84 10.67 0.92
N ASN A 150 24.78 11.60 0.72
CA ASN A 150 24.49 12.81 -0.05
C ASN A 150 23.96 12.43 -1.44
N PRO A 151 22.73 12.81 -1.77
CA PRO A 151 22.10 12.39 -3.01
C PRO A 151 22.76 13.07 -4.21
N ILE A 152 23.01 12.30 -5.26
CA ILE A 152 23.48 12.82 -6.55
C ILE A 152 22.28 12.88 -7.48
N GLN A 153 21.95 14.08 -7.95
CA GLN A 153 20.87 14.27 -8.90
C GLN A 153 21.21 13.61 -10.24
N GLN A 154 20.25 12.86 -10.78
CA GLN A 154 20.39 12.19 -12.07
C GLN A 154 19.03 11.98 -12.73
N ALA A 155 19.01 11.47 -13.96
CA ALA A 155 17.78 11.06 -14.62
C ALA A 155 17.16 9.84 -13.91
N PRO A 156 15.83 9.74 -13.83
CA PRO A 156 15.18 8.52 -13.35
C PRO A 156 15.61 7.29 -14.19
N PRO A 157 15.65 6.09 -13.60
CA PRO A 157 15.92 4.87 -14.33
C PRO A 157 14.94 4.68 -15.50
N ALA A 158 15.43 4.07 -16.58
CA ALA A 158 14.55 3.71 -17.70
C ALA A 158 13.39 2.81 -17.21
N GLY A 159 12.18 3.14 -17.63
CA GLY A 159 10.98 2.40 -17.24
C GLY A 159 10.36 2.81 -15.90
N LEU A 160 10.88 3.84 -15.23
CA LEU A 160 10.27 4.46 -14.06
C LEU A 160 9.55 5.76 -14.45
N ASP A 161 8.24 5.82 -14.23
CA ASP A 161 7.46 7.06 -14.30
C ASP A 161 7.64 7.85 -12.99
N TRP A 162 8.64 8.75 -12.98
CA TRP A 162 8.97 9.54 -11.81
C TRP A 162 7.88 10.57 -11.46
N ASP A 163 7.18 11.10 -12.45
CA ASP A 163 6.09 12.05 -12.22
C ASP A 163 4.90 11.39 -11.54
N LEU A 164 4.51 10.22 -12.01
CA LEU A 164 3.42 9.45 -11.41
C LEU A 164 3.81 8.90 -10.03
N PHE A 165 5.09 8.54 -9.82
CA PHE A 165 5.59 8.16 -8.50
C PHE A 165 5.38 9.29 -7.48
N GLN A 166 5.74 10.53 -7.85
CA GLN A 166 5.58 11.69 -6.99
C GLN A 166 4.11 12.06 -6.77
N GLY A 167 3.27 11.87 -7.78
CA GLY A 167 1.83 12.09 -7.69
C GLY A 167 1.44 13.45 -7.12
N PRO A 168 0.69 13.50 -5.99
CA PRO A 168 0.26 14.75 -5.36
C PRO A 168 1.37 15.45 -4.56
N ALA A 169 2.52 14.80 -4.34
CA ALA A 169 3.61 15.37 -3.57
C ALA A 169 4.32 16.51 -4.32
N PRO A 170 4.99 17.45 -3.63
CA PRO A 170 5.81 18.48 -4.27
C PRO A 170 6.87 17.86 -5.18
N ARG A 171 7.01 18.43 -6.39
CA ARG A 171 7.96 17.93 -7.38
C ARG A 171 9.40 18.08 -6.92
N LYS A 172 10.15 16.99 -7.01
CA LYS A 172 11.57 16.91 -6.69
C LYS A 172 12.34 16.24 -7.83
N PRO A 173 13.60 16.61 -8.07
CA PRO A 173 14.45 15.88 -8.99
C PRO A 173 14.67 14.45 -8.45
N TYR A 174 14.96 13.54 -9.38
CA TYR A 174 15.35 12.20 -8.98
C TYR A 174 16.81 12.19 -8.51
N PHE A 175 17.06 11.48 -7.41
CA PHE A 175 18.40 11.24 -6.88
C PHE A 175 18.70 9.74 -6.91
N HIS A 176 19.96 9.36 -7.11
CA HIS A 176 20.36 7.97 -7.38
C HIS A 176 19.90 6.93 -6.35
N ASP A 177 19.66 7.34 -5.11
CA ASP A 177 19.24 6.48 -4.01
C ASP A 177 17.79 6.70 -3.56
N THR A 178 17.02 7.52 -4.31
CA THR A 178 15.65 7.87 -3.93
C THR A 178 14.68 6.71 -4.11
N TRP A 179 14.90 5.90 -5.16
CA TRP A 179 13.90 4.97 -5.62
C TRP A 179 13.58 3.87 -4.60
N ASP A 180 14.56 3.20 -4.04
CA ASP A 180 14.30 2.00 -3.24
C ASP A 180 13.48 2.29 -1.98
N TYR A 181 14.13 2.87 -0.99
CA TYR A 181 13.50 3.15 0.30
C TYR A 181 13.77 4.57 0.79
N ASN A 182 14.79 5.23 0.25
CA ASN A 182 15.28 6.50 0.75
C ASN A 182 14.37 7.69 0.43
N TRP A 183 13.37 7.53 -0.46
CA TRP A 183 12.37 8.57 -0.74
C TRP A 183 11.68 9.11 0.52
N HIS A 184 11.55 8.30 1.57
CA HIS A 184 11.01 8.74 2.87
C HIS A 184 11.79 9.90 3.50
N TRP A 185 13.07 10.04 3.18
CA TRP A 185 13.96 11.02 3.80
C TRP A 185 14.03 12.34 3.03
N TYR A 186 13.38 12.43 1.90
CA TYR A 186 13.37 13.62 1.07
C TYR A 186 12.19 14.55 1.31
N GLY A 187 11.43 14.35 2.38
CA GLY A 187 10.42 15.27 2.88
C GLY A 187 9.17 15.35 1.99
N TRP A 188 8.65 14.21 1.65
CA TRP A 188 7.31 14.08 1.09
C TRP A 188 6.28 13.81 2.16
#